data_e6c79062704faddbbff8b4df9da8caa2
#
_entry.id   e6c79062704faddbbff8b4df9da8caa2
#
_cell.length_a   1.000
_cell.length_b   1.000
_cell.length_c   1.000
_cell.angle_alpha   90.00
_cell.angle_beta   90.00
_cell.angle_gamma   90.00
#
_symmetry.space_group_name_H-M   'P 1'
#
loop_
_entity.id
_entity.type
_entity.pdbx_description
1 polymer ?
#
loop_
_entity_poly.entity_id
_entity_poly.type
_entity_poly.pdbx_seq_one_letter_code
_entity_poly.pdbx_strand_id
1 'polypeptide(L)'
;MKISANEDSNIPCLASHCLGPLHQLEEALLAFQSVTENWLREQWRKTPAPFYSSVDLRNAGFKLAPVDTNLFPAGFNNLNDRFISLAVQAAQETLERLLPGCLRILLIPENHTRNSFYFENLSTLQD
;
A
#
# COMPACT_ATOMS: atom_id res chain seq x y z
N MET A 1 -11.26 -15.68 22.59
CA MET A 1 -9.86 -16.17 22.48
C MET A 1 -9.05 -15.04 21.90
N LYS A 2 -8.22 -14.37 22.70
CA LYS A 2 -7.38 -13.26 22.23
C LYS A 2 -6.19 -13.89 21.52
N ILE A 3 -6.11 -13.72 20.21
CA ILE A 3 -4.91 -14.02 19.44
C ILE A 3 -3.96 -12.86 19.73
N SER A 4 -2.89 -13.13 20.47
CA SER A 4 -1.84 -12.14 20.69
C SER A 4 -1.21 -11.83 19.34
N ALA A 5 -1.22 -10.58 18.96
CA ALA A 5 -0.45 -10.10 17.82
C ALA A 5 1.03 -10.48 18.08
N ASN A 6 1.62 -11.20 17.13
CA ASN A 6 3.04 -11.52 17.15
C ASN A 6 3.79 -10.20 16.92
N GLU A 7 4.39 -9.63 17.96
CA GLU A 7 5.09 -8.35 17.92
C GLU A 7 6.40 -8.36 17.11
N ASP A 8 6.79 -9.55 16.60
CA ASP A 8 8.07 -9.75 15.91
C ASP A 8 8.02 -9.72 14.37
N SER A 9 6.85 -9.48 13.76
CA SER A 9 6.81 -9.33 12.31
C SER A 9 7.03 -7.86 11.94
N ASN A 10 8.14 -7.54 11.31
CA ASN A 10 8.45 -6.23 10.71
C ASN A 10 7.49 -5.85 9.55
N ILE A 11 6.41 -6.59 9.37
CA ILE A 11 5.43 -6.37 8.32
C ILE A 11 4.17 -5.82 8.95
N PRO A 12 3.69 -4.67 8.45
CA PRO A 12 2.45 -4.10 8.91
C PRO A 12 1.30 -5.08 8.71
N CYS A 13 0.86 -5.72 9.77
CA CYS A 13 -0.35 -6.54 9.75
C CYS A 13 -1.52 -5.61 10.06
N LEU A 14 -2.41 -5.43 9.09
CA LEU A 14 -3.74 -4.88 9.38
C LEU A 14 -4.44 -5.87 10.29
N ALA A 15 -4.69 -5.48 11.55
CA ALA A 15 -5.50 -6.28 12.45
C ALA A 15 -6.93 -6.31 11.88
N SER A 16 -7.22 -7.34 11.09
CA SER A 16 -8.55 -7.58 10.57
C SER A 16 -9.38 -8.30 11.63
N HIS A 17 -10.53 -7.75 11.94
CA HIS A 17 -11.55 -8.43 12.75
C HIS A 17 -12.51 -9.24 11.89
N CYS A 18 -12.14 -9.55 10.66
CA CYS A 18 -12.96 -10.29 9.73
C CYS A 18 -13.15 -11.74 10.19
N LEU A 19 -14.40 -12.15 10.32
CA LEU A 19 -14.80 -13.54 10.52
C LEU A 19 -15.32 -14.11 9.19
N GLY A 20 -15.15 -15.43 8.99
CA GLY A 20 -15.67 -16.13 7.82
C GLY A 20 -14.71 -16.19 6.63
N PRO A 21 -15.22 -16.17 5.36
CA PRO A 21 -14.39 -16.39 4.16
C PRO A 21 -13.23 -15.39 3.98
N LEU A 22 -13.40 -14.16 4.44
CA LEU A 22 -12.36 -13.14 4.42
C LEU A 22 -11.18 -13.49 5.32
N HIS A 23 -11.48 -14.02 6.50
CA HIS A 23 -10.45 -14.46 7.45
C HIS A 23 -9.64 -15.64 6.88
N GLN A 24 -10.29 -16.60 6.23
CA GLN A 24 -9.61 -17.72 5.58
C GLN A 24 -8.68 -17.24 4.46
N LEU A 25 -9.10 -16.26 3.67
CA LEU A 25 -8.24 -15.67 2.64
C LEU A 25 -7.05 -14.94 3.25
N GLU A 26 -7.27 -14.18 4.30
CA GLU A 26 -6.19 -13.48 5.02
C GLU A 26 -5.17 -14.46 5.59
N GLU A 27 -5.61 -15.52 6.27
CA GLU A 27 -4.74 -16.57 6.76
C GLU A 27 -3.93 -17.23 5.63
N ALA A 28 -4.56 -17.50 4.49
CA ALA A 28 -3.88 -18.06 3.32
C ALA A 28 -2.83 -17.09 2.75
N LEU A 29 -3.15 -15.80 2.63
CA LEU A 29 -2.20 -14.79 2.17
C LEU A 29 -1.00 -14.66 3.12
N LEU A 30 -1.24 -14.66 4.43
CA LEU A 30 -0.16 -14.63 5.43
C LEU A 30 0.69 -15.90 5.40
N ALA A 31 0.08 -17.07 5.25
CA ALA A 31 0.81 -18.33 5.15
C ALA A 31 1.71 -18.40 3.91
N PHE A 32 1.33 -17.78 2.81
CA PHE A 32 2.09 -17.73 1.56
C PHE A 32 2.88 -16.44 1.35
N GLN A 33 3.00 -15.59 2.36
CA GLN A 33 3.62 -14.27 2.26
C GLN A 33 5.00 -14.32 1.60
N SER A 34 5.92 -15.15 2.10
CA SER A 34 7.29 -15.22 1.56
C SER A 34 7.33 -15.64 0.09
N VAL A 35 6.45 -16.55 -0.33
CA VAL A 35 6.34 -16.99 -1.72
C VAL A 35 5.83 -15.85 -2.59
N THR A 36 4.81 -15.16 -2.12
CA THR A 36 4.20 -14.01 -2.81
C THR A 36 5.19 -12.86 -2.96
N GLU A 37 5.91 -12.52 -1.90
CA GLU A 37 6.93 -11.46 -1.95
C GLU A 37 8.08 -11.80 -2.89
N ASN A 38 8.57 -13.03 -2.88
CA ASN A 38 9.61 -13.46 -3.81
C ASN A 38 9.14 -13.39 -5.25
N TRP A 39 7.91 -13.84 -5.53
CA TRP A 39 7.31 -13.73 -6.85
C TRP A 39 7.19 -12.26 -7.30
N LEU A 40 6.70 -11.36 -6.44
CA LEU A 40 6.60 -9.93 -6.73
C LEU A 40 7.97 -9.32 -7.02
N ARG A 41 9.00 -9.64 -6.24
CA ARG A 41 10.37 -9.17 -6.49
C ARG A 41 10.91 -9.62 -7.86
N GLU A 42 10.61 -10.85 -8.27
CA GLU A 42 10.97 -11.33 -9.61
C GLU A 42 10.23 -10.58 -10.72
N GLN A 43 8.94 -10.27 -10.52
CA GLN A 43 8.19 -9.47 -11.49
C GLN A 43 8.74 -8.04 -11.59
N TRP A 44 9.09 -7.41 -10.47
CA TRP A 44 9.67 -6.06 -10.46
C TRP A 44 11.04 -5.98 -11.12
N ARG A 45 11.82 -7.06 -11.15
CA ARG A 45 13.06 -7.13 -11.95
C ARG A 45 12.78 -7.11 -13.45
N LYS A 46 11.65 -7.66 -13.88
CA LYS A 46 11.24 -7.73 -15.30
C LYS A 46 10.52 -6.46 -15.74
N THR A 47 9.74 -5.88 -14.86
CA THR A 47 8.92 -4.69 -15.11
C THR A 47 9.15 -3.70 -13.97
N PRO A 48 9.93 -2.64 -14.19
CA PRO A 48 10.18 -1.64 -13.16
C PRO A 48 8.87 -1.05 -12.62
N ALA A 49 8.75 -1.04 -11.31
CA ALA A 49 7.61 -0.43 -10.66
C ALA A 49 7.61 1.08 -10.87
N PRO A 50 6.44 1.73 -11.09
CA PRO A 50 6.33 3.18 -11.06
C PRO A 50 6.63 3.71 -9.66
N PHE A 51 6.70 5.05 -9.52
CA PHE A 51 6.87 5.68 -8.21
C PHE A 51 5.81 5.23 -7.22
N TYR A 52 4.56 5.18 -7.67
CA TYR A 52 3.41 4.72 -6.90
C TYR A 52 2.44 3.95 -7.78
N SER A 53 1.81 2.96 -7.22
CA SER A 53 0.62 2.34 -7.77
C SER A 53 -0.26 1.78 -6.67
N SER A 54 -1.56 1.89 -6.83
CA SER A 54 -2.54 1.20 -6.01
C SER A 54 -3.44 0.33 -6.87
N VAL A 55 -3.95 -0.73 -6.29
CA VAL A 55 -4.86 -1.67 -6.95
C VAL A 55 -6.03 -1.96 -6.04
N ASP A 56 -7.22 -1.64 -6.50
CA ASP A 56 -8.44 -2.02 -5.82
C ASP A 56 -8.77 -3.49 -6.09
N LEU A 57 -8.98 -4.24 -5.02
CA LEU A 57 -9.28 -5.65 -5.08
C LEU A 57 -10.74 -5.91 -4.70
N ARG A 58 -11.43 -6.70 -5.53
CA ARG A 58 -12.75 -7.24 -5.20
C ARG A 58 -12.61 -8.67 -4.72
N ASN A 59 -13.13 -8.92 -3.53
CA ASN A 59 -13.13 -10.24 -2.90
C ASN A 59 -14.55 -10.77 -2.82
N ALA A 60 -14.80 -11.88 -3.51
CA ALA A 60 -16.08 -12.59 -3.49
C ALA A 60 -16.09 -13.80 -2.53
N GLY A 61 -15.06 -13.98 -1.72
CA GLY A 61 -14.87 -15.12 -0.82
C GLY A 61 -14.22 -16.34 -1.48
N PHE A 62 -14.50 -16.58 -2.75
CA PHE A 62 -13.92 -17.69 -3.54
C PHE A 62 -13.03 -17.20 -4.69
N LYS A 63 -13.02 -15.91 -4.94
CA LYS A 63 -12.24 -15.27 -6.01
C LYS A 63 -11.81 -13.88 -5.60
N LEU A 64 -10.55 -13.57 -5.83
CA LEU A 64 -9.99 -12.23 -5.75
C LEU A 64 -9.69 -11.73 -7.15
N ALA A 65 -10.08 -10.48 -7.46
CA ALA A 65 -9.82 -9.89 -8.76
C ALA A 65 -9.40 -8.42 -8.61
N PRO A 66 -8.36 -7.96 -9.33
CA PRO A 66 -8.09 -6.54 -9.46
C PRO A 66 -9.17 -5.90 -10.33
N VAL A 67 -9.67 -4.74 -9.94
CA VAL A 67 -10.76 -4.06 -10.65
C VAL A 67 -10.42 -2.63 -11.03
N ASP A 68 -9.50 -2.00 -10.34
CA ASP A 68 -9.05 -0.64 -10.65
C ASP A 68 -7.59 -0.45 -10.27
N THR A 69 -6.88 0.36 -11.03
CA THR A 69 -5.48 0.70 -10.79
C THR A 69 -5.27 2.20 -10.91
N ASN A 70 -4.54 2.79 -9.98
CA ASN A 70 -4.21 4.21 -9.96
C ASN A 70 -2.69 4.42 -9.86
N LEU A 71 -2.20 5.44 -10.55
CA LEU A 71 -0.80 5.86 -10.52
C LEU A 71 -0.59 7.15 -9.70
N PHE A 72 -1.67 7.85 -9.35
CA PHE A 72 -1.59 9.00 -8.46
C PHE A 72 -1.60 8.54 -7.01
N PRO A 73 -0.71 9.06 -6.14
CA PRO A 73 -0.69 8.71 -4.72
C PRO A 73 -1.99 9.11 -4.04
N ALA A 74 -2.81 8.13 -3.69
CA ALA A 74 -4.11 8.34 -3.07
C ALA A 74 -4.27 7.41 -1.85
N GLY A 75 -5.13 7.82 -0.91
CA GLY A 75 -5.44 7.03 0.27
C GLY A 75 -4.43 7.14 1.42
N PHE A 76 -3.42 8.01 1.34
CA PHE A 76 -2.43 8.19 2.40
C PHE A 76 -3.04 8.75 3.69
N ASN A 77 -4.13 9.50 3.60
CA ASN A 77 -4.93 9.93 4.76
C ASN A 77 -5.54 8.77 5.55
N ASN A 78 -5.58 7.56 4.98
CA ASN A 78 -6.08 6.35 5.64
C ASN A 78 -4.95 5.46 6.19
N LEU A 79 -3.70 5.86 6.03
CA LEU A 79 -2.58 5.13 6.61
C LEU A 79 -2.67 5.17 8.14
N ASN A 80 -2.39 4.02 8.76
CA ASN A 80 -2.18 4.00 10.19
C ASN A 80 -0.88 4.76 10.52
N ASP A 81 -0.89 5.57 11.58
CA ASP A 81 0.25 6.39 12.00
C ASP A 81 1.56 5.60 12.15
N ARG A 82 1.45 4.32 12.51
CA ARG A 82 2.60 3.41 12.60
C ARG A 82 3.33 3.18 11.28
N PHE A 83 2.67 3.44 10.14
CA PHE A 83 3.20 3.17 8.81
C PHE A 83 3.65 4.41 8.05
N ILE A 84 3.45 5.59 8.60
CA ILE A 84 3.87 6.84 7.97
C ILE A 84 5.38 6.84 7.75
N SER A 85 6.17 6.47 8.75
CA SER A 85 7.63 6.40 8.61
C SER A 85 8.09 5.38 7.56
N LEU A 86 7.39 4.26 7.44
CA LEU A 86 7.67 3.26 6.39
C LEU A 86 7.31 3.80 5.00
N ALA A 87 6.19 4.52 4.88
CA ALA A 87 5.79 5.16 3.62
C ALA A 87 6.81 6.23 3.18
N VAL A 88 7.28 7.05 4.12
CA VAL A 88 8.34 8.05 3.87
C VAL A 88 9.62 7.37 3.41
N GLN A 89 10.07 6.32 4.08
CA GLN A 89 11.26 5.56 3.69
C GLN A 89 11.10 4.97 2.28
N ALA A 90 9.98 4.35 1.99
CA ALA A 90 9.70 3.76 0.67
C ALA A 90 9.70 4.82 -0.44
N ALA A 91 9.15 6.00 -0.16
CA ALA A 91 9.17 7.13 -1.09
C ALA A 91 10.59 7.64 -1.33
N GLN A 92 11.39 7.81 -0.28
CA GLN A 92 12.79 8.24 -0.36
C GLN A 92 13.65 7.25 -1.17
N GLU A 93 13.56 5.96 -0.88
CA GLU A 93 14.29 4.91 -1.61
C GLU A 93 13.88 4.87 -3.09
N THR A 94 12.60 5.06 -3.36
CA THR A 94 12.09 5.08 -4.74
C THR A 94 12.56 6.31 -5.49
N LEU A 95 12.56 7.48 -4.87
CA LEU A 95 13.09 8.72 -5.46
C LEU A 95 14.58 8.60 -5.74
N GLU A 96 15.37 8.13 -4.79
CA GLU A 96 16.80 7.95 -4.98
C GLU A 96 17.10 6.99 -6.13
N ARG A 97 16.32 5.93 -6.27
CA ARG A 97 16.44 4.96 -7.37
C ARG A 97 16.07 5.54 -8.74
N LEU A 98 14.98 6.33 -8.81
CA LEU A 98 14.44 6.84 -10.07
C LEU A 98 15.09 8.17 -10.49
N LEU A 99 15.39 9.03 -9.53
CA LEU A 99 15.88 10.40 -9.72
C LEU A 99 16.96 10.71 -8.68
N PRO A 100 18.15 10.12 -8.78
CA PRO A 100 19.24 10.37 -7.82
C PRO A 100 19.52 11.85 -7.66
N GLY A 101 19.60 12.31 -6.41
CA GLY A 101 19.85 13.71 -6.08
C GLY A 101 18.63 14.65 -6.26
N CYS A 102 17.43 14.13 -6.39
CA CYS A 102 16.21 14.93 -6.39
C CYS A 102 16.03 15.62 -5.03
N LEU A 103 15.94 16.95 -5.04
CA LEU A 103 15.78 17.76 -3.82
C LEU A 103 14.36 18.33 -3.66
N ARG A 104 13.53 18.25 -4.68
CA ARG A 104 12.20 18.85 -4.69
C ARG A 104 11.23 18.04 -5.51
N ILE A 105 10.01 17.92 -5.01
CA ILE A 105 8.90 17.29 -5.69
C ILE A 105 7.82 18.35 -5.89
N LEU A 106 7.26 18.41 -7.09
CA LEU A 106 6.08 19.21 -7.37
C LEU A 106 4.86 18.30 -7.40
N LEU A 107 3.95 18.49 -6.46
CA LEU A 107 2.65 17.84 -6.44
C LEU A 107 1.63 18.71 -7.15
N ILE A 108 1.02 18.19 -8.22
CA ILE A 108 0.01 18.91 -9.03
C ILE A 108 -1.34 18.26 -8.74
N PRO A 109 -2.18 18.88 -7.90
CA PRO A 109 -3.50 18.34 -7.59
C PRO A 109 -4.51 18.60 -8.71
N GLU A 110 -5.58 17.82 -8.71
CA GLU A 110 -6.77 18.13 -9.52
C GLU A 110 -7.47 19.37 -8.97
N ASN A 111 -7.97 20.23 -9.87
CA ASN A 111 -8.61 21.49 -9.48
C ASN A 111 -10.14 21.43 -9.43
N HIS A 112 -10.75 20.32 -9.83
CA HIS A 112 -12.21 20.20 -9.99
C HIS A 112 -12.89 19.24 -9.00
N THR A 113 -12.13 18.61 -8.12
CA THR A 113 -12.70 17.71 -7.12
C THR A 113 -13.31 18.48 -5.95
N ARG A 114 -14.45 17.99 -5.46
CA ARG A 114 -15.08 18.46 -4.22
C ARG A 114 -14.95 17.44 -3.09
N ASN A 115 -14.14 16.42 -3.28
CA ASN A 115 -13.93 15.35 -2.32
C ASN A 115 -13.01 15.84 -1.18
N SER A 116 -13.53 15.94 0.04
CA SER A 116 -12.74 16.36 1.20
C SER A 116 -11.60 15.39 1.51
N PHE A 117 -11.81 14.09 1.34
CA PHE A 117 -10.78 13.06 1.56
C PHE A 117 -9.61 13.20 0.58
N TYR A 118 -9.86 13.72 -0.61
CA TYR A 118 -8.79 14.04 -1.55
C TYR A 118 -7.88 15.15 -1.01
N PHE A 119 -8.44 16.19 -0.40
CA PHE A 119 -7.66 17.28 0.20
C PHE A 119 -6.90 16.82 1.45
N GLU A 120 -7.49 15.94 2.27
CA GLU A 120 -6.80 15.30 3.40
C GLU A 120 -5.61 14.48 2.91
N ASN A 121 -5.78 13.70 1.85
CA ASN A 121 -4.69 12.96 1.21
C ASN A 121 -3.57 13.89 0.70
N LEU A 122 -3.91 15.01 0.07
CA LEU A 122 -2.92 15.99 -0.36
C LEU A 122 -2.13 16.57 0.81
N SER A 123 -2.80 16.89 1.91
CA SER A 123 -2.14 17.37 3.13
C SER A 123 -1.15 16.34 3.66
N THR A 124 -1.56 15.08 3.76
CA THR A 124 -0.67 13.99 4.21
C THR A 124 0.54 13.78 3.28
N LEU A 125 0.38 14.04 1.98
CA LEU A 125 1.48 13.93 1.02
C LEU A 125 2.45 15.13 1.08
N GLN A 126 2.05 16.25 1.64
CA GLN A 126 2.88 17.45 1.81
C GLN A 126 3.74 17.40 3.07
N ASP A 127 3.29 16.68 4.10
CA ASP A 127 3.98 16.48 5.39
C ASP A 127 5.12 15.46 5.25
#